data_9d236165cc58505c6019e7c1446bd3a6
#
_entry.id   9d236165cc58505c6019e7c1446bd3a6
#
_cell.length_a   1.000
_cell.length_b   1.000
_cell.length_c   1.000
_cell.angle_alpha   90.00
_cell.angle_beta   90.00
_cell.angle_gamma   90.00
#
_symmetry.space_group_name_H-M   'P 1'
#
loop_
_entity.id
_entity.type
_entity.pdbx_description
1 polymer ?
#
loop_
_entity_poly.entity_id
_entity_poly.type
_entity_poly.pdbx_seq_one_letter_code
_entity_poly.pdbx_strand_id
1 'polypeptide(L)'
;MEAPLTSISSAETGRLGVPHLKRFWAQKQARRAGLFVEPTADDWRFDNLVLNGLGLALEETLRYLMQAAPSFAEFESWILAKNGGQLDPVQVGRLNSIFSRQPYGPELRAHLRAIEAHEDVLSPDDLRFWDENGYVIVRAAVPREQAQATETAVWETLGMRPDEPASWYEKPIGKGIMMEFYHHPTLLANRQAIRIQKAYAQLWRTPDLWTTTDRTSFNPPETPSHPFQGPRLHWDMSLEPPFHFGTQGLLYLCDTPAEQGAFCCVPGFHRRLESWLSSLPAGTDPRQVNLDAQAVPIAAQAGDFVIWHHFLPHGSSPNRGTYPRIVQYVNMYPVEFKENVEWL
;
A
#
# COMPACT_ATOMS: atom_id res chain seq x y z
N MET A 1 26.93 -22.58 -20.37
CA MET A 1 26.29 -22.84 -19.07
C MET A 1 25.59 -21.57 -18.68
N GLU A 2 24.28 -21.59 -18.56
CA GLU A 2 23.55 -20.46 -17.98
C GLU A 2 23.98 -20.27 -16.51
N ALA A 3 24.16 -19.01 -16.09
CA ALA A 3 24.48 -18.71 -14.71
C ALA A 3 23.39 -19.26 -13.78
N PRO A 4 23.73 -19.77 -12.58
CA PRO A 4 22.73 -20.20 -11.63
C PRO A 4 21.72 -19.06 -11.39
N LEU A 5 20.41 -19.35 -11.27
CA LEU A 5 19.34 -18.36 -11.04
C LEU A 5 19.65 -17.39 -9.89
N THR A 6 20.44 -17.84 -8.93
CA THR A 6 20.86 -17.10 -7.74
C THR A 6 21.95 -16.04 -7.97
N SER A 7 22.63 -16.06 -9.13
CA SER A 7 23.75 -15.19 -9.44
C SER A 7 23.44 -14.09 -10.47
N ILE A 8 22.16 -13.90 -10.82
CA ILE A 8 21.76 -12.87 -11.78
C ILE A 8 22.00 -11.48 -11.21
N SER A 9 22.78 -10.67 -11.93
CA SER A 9 23.07 -9.29 -11.55
C SER A 9 21.84 -8.39 -11.68
N SER A 10 21.72 -7.40 -10.80
CA SER A 10 20.71 -6.33 -10.96
C SER A 10 20.87 -5.53 -12.26
N ALA A 11 22.06 -5.53 -12.88
CA ALA A 11 22.30 -4.86 -14.16
C ALA A 11 21.78 -5.65 -15.37
N GLU A 12 21.45 -6.95 -15.21
CA GLU A 12 20.88 -7.75 -16.28
C GLU A 12 19.42 -7.35 -16.52
N THR A 13 19.15 -6.91 -17.74
CA THR A 13 17.81 -6.53 -18.19
C THR A 13 17.25 -7.55 -19.18
N GLY A 14 15.94 -7.61 -19.31
CA GLY A 14 15.25 -8.27 -20.41
C GLY A 14 14.80 -7.28 -21.48
N ARG A 15 13.78 -7.67 -22.25
CA ARG A 15 13.20 -6.84 -23.33
C ARG A 15 12.52 -5.56 -22.82
N LEU A 16 12.07 -5.52 -21.55
CA LEU A 16 11.50 -4.33 -20.94
C LEU A 16 12.55 -3.31 -20.53
N GLY A 17 13.83 -3.65 -20.58
CA GLY A 17 14.94 -2.74 -20.25
C GLY A 17 14.93 -2.26 -18.79
N VAL A 18 14.33 -3.03 -17.86
CA VAL A 18 14.21 -2.69 -16.44
C VAL A 18 15.29 -3.43 -15.65
N PRO A 19 16.21 -2.70 -14.99
CA PRO A 19 17.21 -3.30 -14.11
C PRO A 19 16.54 -4.00 -12.92
N HIS A 20 17.24 -4.98 -12.35
CA HIS A 20 16.80 -5.79 -11.20
C HIS A 20 15.61 -6.73 -11.45
N LEU A 21 14.77 -6.47 -12.46
CA LEU A 21 13.56 -7.26 -12.74
C LEU A 21 13.88 -8.74 -12.98
N LYS A 22 14.93 -9.03 -13.73
CA LYS A 22 15.36 -10.41 -14.00
C LYS A 22 15.90 -11.09 -12.73
N ARG A 23 16.62 -10.35 -11.89
CA ARG A 23 17.08 -10.82 -10.59
C ARG A 23 15.91 -11.12 -9.65
N PHE A 24 14.94 -10.22 -9.55
CA PHE A 24 13.70 -10.42 -8.79
C PHE A 24 13.00 -11.73 -9.20
N TRP A 25 12.73 -11.90 -10.49
CA TRP A 25 12.13 -13.13 -11.03
C TRP A 25 12.94 -14.36 -10.66
N ALA A 26 14.24 -14.35 -10.89
CA ALA A 26 15.13 -15.48 -10.64
C ALA A 26 15.17 -15.91 -9.18
N GLN A 27 15.20 -14.97 -8.25
CA GLN A 27 15.15 -15.26 -6.81
C GLN A 27 13.83 -15.95 -6.42
N LYS A 28 12.68 -15.49 -6.96
CA LYS A 28 11.39 -16.13 -6.68
C LYS A 28 11.31 -17.52 -7.29
N GLN A 29 11.87 -17.76 -8.50
CA GLN A 29 11.95 -19.09 -9.10
C GLN A 29 12.89 -20.02 -8.30
N ALA A 30 14.04 -19.54 -7.84
CA ALA A 30 14.94 -20.30 -6.98
C ALA A 30 14.25 -20.72 -5.67
N ARG A 31 13.56 -19.78 -5.00
CA ARG A 31 12.79 -20.08 -3.78
C ARG A 31 11.70 -21.11 -4.03
N ARG A 32 10.98 -21.02 -5.16
CA ARG A 32 9.99 -22.02 -5.57
C ARG A 32 10.59 -23.41 -5.77
N ALA A 33 11.82 -23.47 -6.27
CA ALA A 33 12.57 -24.72 -6.44
C ALA A 33 13.19 -25.26 -5.12
N GLY A 34 12.90 -24.63 -3.97
CA GLY A 34 13.44 -25.02 -2.67
C GLY A 34 14.90 -24.57 -2.45
N LEU A 35 15.42 -23.68 -3.31
CA LEU A 35 16.76 -23.14 -3.16
C LEU A 35 16.68 -21.89 -2.26
N PHE A 36 17.48 -21.89 -1.21
CA PHE A 36 17.63 -20.70 -0.39
C PHE A 36 18.61 -19.73 -1.07
N VAL A 37 18.12 -18.50 -1.27
CA VAL A 37 18.94 -17.37 -1.73
C VAL A 37 18.91 -16.36 -0.61
N GLU A 38 20.04 -16.15 0.03
CA GLU A 38 20.16 -15.12 1.06
C GLU A 38 19.97 -13.73 0.40
N PRO A 39 18.95 -12.96 0.79
CA PRO A 39 18.75 -11.65 0.23
C PRO A 39 19.88 -10.71 0.67
N THR A 40 20.36 -9.86 -0.24
CA THR A 40 21.21 -8.75 0.13
C THR A 40 20.38 -7.64 0.77
N ALA A 41 21.02 -6.76 1.55
CA ALA A 41 20.37 -5.62 2.17
C ALA A 41 19.62 -4.71 1.14
N ASP A 42 20.07 -4.70 -0.12
CA ASP A 42 19.47 -3.93 -1.19
C ASP A 42 18.35 -4.66 -1.93
N ASP A 43 18.27 -6.00 -1.87
CA ASP A 43 17.30 -6.76 -2.66
C ASP A 43 15.85 -6.37 -2.30
N TRP A 44 15.53 -6.25 -1.00
CA TRP A 44 14.19 -5.85 -0.57
C TRP A 44 13.81 -4.46 -1.14
N ARG A 45 14.70 -3.50 -1.03
CA ARG A 45 14.50 -2.14 -1.55
C ARG A 45 14.31 -2.14 -3.06
N PHE A 46 15.15 -2.85 -3.79
CA PHE A 46 15.09 -2.91 -5.25
C PHE A 46 13.90 -3.73 -5.76
N ASP A 47 13.51 -4.80 -5.08
CA ASP A 47 12.29 -5.55 -5.36
C ASP A 47 11.06 -4.60 -5.30
N ASN A 48 10.94 -3.81 -4.23
CA ASN A 48 9.86 -2.84 -4.08
C ASN A 48 9.91 -1.72 -5.13
N LEU A 49 11.09 -1.18 -5.45
CA LEU A 49 11.22 -0.17 -6.50
C LEU A 49 10.74 -0.68 -7.85
N VAL A 50 11.12 -1.90 -8.21
CA VAL A 50 10.69 -2.53 -9.46
C VAL A 50 9.18 -2.77 -9.48
N LEU A 51 8.61 -3.29 -8.39
CA LEU A 51 7.17 -3.49 -8.29
C LEU A 51 6.41 -2.18 -8.43
N ASN A 52 6.79 -1.15 -7.69
CA ASN A 52 6.12 0.15 -7.69
C ASN A 52 6.30 0.87 -9.03
N GLY A 53 7.51 0.88 -9.58
CA GLY A 53 7.80 1.53 -10.86
C GLY A 53 7.12 0.86 -12.05
N LEU A 54 6.78 -0.41 -11.95
CA LEU A 54 6.03 -1.16 -12.95
C LEU A 54 4.53 -1.27 -12.61
N GLY A 55 4.06 -0.59 -11.57
CA GLY A 55 2.66 -0.62 -11.17
C GLY A 55 2.16 -2.01 -10.78
N LEU A 56 3.00 -2.85 -10.18
CA LEU A 56 2.68 -4.23 -9.82
C LEU A 56 2.33 -4.37 -8.34
N ALA A 57 1.25 -5.08 -8.06
CA ALA A 57 0.90 -5.45 -6.69
C ALA A 57 1.76 -6.64 -6.23
N LEU A 58 2.35 -6.52 -5.03
CA LEU A 58 3.27 -7.53 -4.49
C LEU A 58 2.62 -8.93 -4.43
N GLU A 59 1.45 -9.06 -3.81
CA GLU A 59 0.83 -10.38 -3.64
C GLU A 59 0.38 -11.02 -4.95
N GLU A 60 -0.20 -10.24 -5.86
CA GLU A 60 -0.59 -10.72 -7.18
C GLU A 60 0.64 -11.23 -7.95
N THR A 61 1.74 -10.46 -7.90
CA THR A 61 2.99 -10.80 -8.57
C THR A 61 3.62 -12.06 -7.99
N LEU A 62 3.72 -12.14 -6.66
CA LEU A 62 4.26 -13.33 -5.99
C LEU A 62 3.40 -14.57 -6.28
N ARG A 63 2.08 -14.46 -6.22
CA ARG A 63 1.17 -15.55 -6.56
C ARG A 63 1.38 -16.03 -8.00
N TYR A 64 1.46 -15.11 -8.96
CA TYR A 64 1.73 -15.46 -10.35
C TYR A 64 3.06 -16.21 -10.51
N LEU A 65 4.14 -15.67 -9.94
CA LEU A 65 5.47 -16.29 -10.01
C LEU A 65 5.52 -17.68 -9.35
N MET A 66 4.84 -17.85 -8.23
CA MET A 66 4.86 -19.12 -7.48
C MET A 66 3.94 -20.17 -8.08
N GLN A 67 2.77 -19.81 -8.60
CA GLN A 67 1.78 -20.76 -9.11
C GLN A 67 2.00 -21.09 -10.59
N ALA A 68 2.19 -20.08 -11.44
CA ALA A 68 2.35 -20.27 -12.88
C ALA A 68 3.78 -20.68 -13.28
N ALA A 69 4.78 -20.39 -12.43
CA ALA A 69 6.18 -20.69 -12.72
C ALA A 69 6.67 -20.20 -14.10
N PRO A 70 6.39 -18.95 -14.46
CA PRO A 70 6.65 -18.47 -15.81
C PRO A 70 8.15 -18.41 -16.11
N SER A 71 8.51 -18.60 -17.38
CA SER A 71 9.80 -18.15 -17.90
C SER A 71 9.92 -16.62 -17.71
N PHE A 72 11.12 -16.09 -17.80
CA PHE A 72 11.30 -14.63 -17.69
C PHE A 72 10.57 -13.86 -18.79
N ALA A 73 10.56 -14.39 -20.02
CA ALA A 73 9.83 -13.78 -21.15
C ALA A 73 8.30 -13.78 -20.95
N GLU A 74 7.73 -14.83 -20.35
CA GLU A 74 6.32 -14.88 -19.98
C GLU A 74 6.01 -13.89 -18.85
N PHE A 75 6.90 -13.74 -17.87
CA PHE A 75 6.76 -12.75 -16.82
C PHE A 75 6.75 -11.32 -17.38
N GLU A 76 7.67 -10.99 -18.29
CA GLU A 76 7.66 -9.70 -18.98
C GLU A 76 6.37 -9.47 -19.79
N SER A 77 5.82 -10.52 -20.41
CA SER A 77 4.53 -10.45 -21.13
C SER A 77 3.36 -10.18 -20.18
N TRP A 78 3.36 -10.85 -19.02
CA TRP A 78 2.36 -10.65 -17.98
C TRP A 78 2.39 -9.21 -17.42
N ILE A 79 3.59 -8.65 -17.20
CA ILE A 79 3.76 -7.26 -16.76
C ILE A 79 3.14 -6.30 -17.78
N LEU A 80 3.42 -6.49 -19.07
CA LEU A 80 2.81 -5.68 -20.12
C LEU A 80 1.28 -5.78 -20.12
N ALA A 81 0.74 -7.00 -19.99
CA ALA A 81 -0.70 -7.20 -19.93
C ALA A 81 -1.36 -6.46 -18.75
N LYS A 82 -0.70 -6.43 -17.57
CA LYS A 82 -1.16 -5.67 -16.41
C LYS A 82 -1.16 -4.16 -16.63
N ASN A 83 -0.29 -3.67 -17.51
CA ASN A 83 -0.13 -2.26 -17.83
C ASN A 83 -0.81 -1.88 -19.18
N GLY A 84 -1.81 -2.63 -19.63
CA GLY A 84 -2.54 -2.30 -20.87
C GLY A 84 -1.69 -2.42 -22.15
N GLY A 85 -0.64 -3.22 -22.12
CA GLY A 85 0.23 -3.53 -23.25
C GLY A 85 1.51 -2.69 -23.36
N GLN A 86 1.67 -1.66 -22.53
CA GLN A 86 2.86 -0.80 -22.52
C GLN A 86 3.21 -0.33 -21.11
N LEU A 87 4.49 -0.07 -20.87
CA LEU A 87 4.96 0.54 -19.63
C LEU A 87 4.98 2.06 -19.75
N ASP A 88 4.81 2.75 -18.65
CA ASP A 88 5.05 4.19 -18.55
C ASP A 88 6.55 4.48 -18.74
N PRO A 89 6.97 5.17 -19.81
CA PRO A 89 8.38 5.44 -20.07
C PRO A 89 9.02 6.33 -19.01
N VAL A 90 8.23 7.17 -18.33
CA VAL A 90 8.73 8.05 -17.26
C VAL A 90 9.12 7.19 -16.04
N GLN A 91 8.32 6.21 -15.69
CA GLN A 91 8.63 5.30 -14.57
C GLN A 91 9.78 4.35 -14.89
N VAL A 92 9.84 3.81 -16.11
CA VAL A 92 11.01 3.03 -16.56
C VAL A 92 12.28 3.88 -16.55
N GLY A 93 12.21 5.11 -17.05
CA GLY A 93 13.32 6.07 -16.99
C GLY A 93 13.75 6.40 -15.56
N ARG A 94 12.79 6.52 -14.61
CA ARG A 94 13.05 6.73 -13.19
C ARG A 94 13.82 5.55 -12.59
N LEU A 95 13.37 4.32 -12.83
CA LEU A 95 14.08 3.10 -12.39
C LEU A 95 15.50 3.09 -12.96
N ASN A 96 15.66 3.25 -14.27
CA ASN A 96 16.97 3.26 -14.92
C ASN A 96 17.91 4.32 -14.33
N SER A 97 17.40 5.52 -14.03
CA SER A 97 18.19 6.60 -13.43
C SER A 97 18.72 6.21 -12.03
N ILE A 98 17.90 5.57 -11.21
CA ILE A 98 18.29 5.12 -9.85
C ILE A 98 19.37 4.05 -9.95
N PHE A 99 19.16 3.01 -10.75
CA PHE A 99 20.10 1.90 -10.87
C PHE A 99 21.43 2.32 -11.51
N SER A 100 21.41 3.28 -12.45
CA SER A 100 22.62 3.82 -13.08
C SER A 100 23.23 5.02 -12.36
N ARG A 101 22.58 5.51 -11.29
CA ARG A 101 22.95 6.74 -10.55
C ARG A 101 23.03 7.97 -11.45
N GLN A 102 22.12 8.06 -12.40
CA GLN A 102 22.02 9.18 -13.33
C GLN A 102 20.89 10.14 -12.93
N PRO A 103 20.94 11.42 -13.30
CA PRO A 103 19.86 12.37 -13.07
C PRO A 103 18.56 11.91 -13.73
N TYR A 104 17.43 12.20 -13.09
CA TYR A 104 16.10 11.95 -13.64
C TYR A 104 15.84 12.69 -14.95
N GLY A 105 15.03 12.11 -15.81
CA GLY A 105 14.57 12.71 -17.05
C GLY A 105 13.77 14.01 -16.82
N PRO A 106 13.62 14.86 -17.86
CA PRO A 106 12.99 16.18 -17.71
C PRO A 106 11.52 16.11 -17.29
N GLU A 107 10.76 15.11 -17.74
CA GLU A 107 9.35 14.93 -17.42
C GLU A 107 9.15 14.60 -15.94
N LEU A 108 9.93 13.64 -15.40
CA LEU A 108 9.88 13.33 -13.97
C LEU A 108 10.27 14.54 -13.12
N ARG A 109 11.35 15.25 -13.50
CA ARG A 109 11.74 16.47 -12.78
C ARG A 109 10.66 17.54 -12.80
N ALA A 110 9.92 17.66 -13.92
CA ALA A 110 8.80 18.59 -14.02
C ALA A 110 7.65 18.16 -13.09
N HIS A 111 7.33 16.88 -13.05
CA HIS A 111 6.30 16.34 -12.16
C HIS A 111 6.64 16.55 -10.67
N LEU A 112 7.87 16.23 -10.26
CA LEU A 112 8.32 16.44 -8.87
C LEU A 112 8.27 17.92 -8.48
N ARG A 113 8.68 18.84 -9.37
CA ARG A 113 8.53 20.28 -9.15
C ARG A 113 7.08 20.72 -9.04
N ALA A 114 6.17 20.12 -9.81
CA ALA A 114 4.74 20.43 -9.71
C ALA A 114 4.17 20.03 -8.35
N ILE A 115 4.57 18.87 -7.80
CA ILE A 115 4.19 18.46 -6.44
C ILE A 115 4.75 19.43 -5.40
N GLU A 116 6.02 19.79 -5.53
CA GLU A 116 6.70 20.72 -4.60
C GLU A 116 6.04 22.10 -4.61
N ALA A 117 5.75 22.64 -5.79
CA ALA A 117 5.14 23.96 -5.99
C ALA A 117 3.63 23.99 -5.71
N HIS A 118 2.96 22.83 -5.60
CA HIS A 118 1.55 22.79 -5.21
C HIS A 118 1.37 23.41 -3.84
N GLU A 119 0.29 24.17 -3.65
CA GLU A 119 -0.06 24.73 -2.32
C GLU A 119 -0.12 23.63 -1.25
N ASP A 120 0.23 23.98 -0.04
CA ASP A 120 0.23 23.03 1.07
C ASP A 120 -1.17 22.47 1.31
N VAL A 121 -1.26 21.16 1.36
CA VAL A 121 -2.51 20.42 1.58
C VAL A 121 -2.74 20.21 3.07
N LEU A 122 -1.66 19.96 3.81
CA LEU A 122 -1.68 19.89 5.28
C LEU A 122 -1.30 21.27 5.83
N SER A 123 -2.23 21.86 6.58
CA SER A 123 -2.00 23.11 7.28
C SER A 123 -1.02 22.92 8.45
N PRO A 124 -0.48 24.03 9.04
CA PRO A 124 0.30 23.91 10.27
C PRO A 124 -0.44 23.23 11.42
N ASP A 125 -1.78 23.37 11.48
CA ASP A 125 -2.61 22.73 12.49
C ASP A 125 -2.72 21.21 12.22
N ASP A 126 -2.86 20.79 10.95
CA ASP A 126 -2.86 19.39 10.56
C ASP A 126 -1.51 18.72 10.89
N LEU A 127 -0.40 19.42 10.66
CA LEU A 127 0.93 18.90 10.99
C LEU A 127 1.13 18.78 12.52
N ARG A 128 0.62 19.73 13.31
CA ARG A 128 0.62 19.57 14.78
C ARG A 128 -0.25 18.42 15.25
N PHE A 129 -1.44 18.28 14.66
CA PHE A 129 -2.33 17.17 14.94
C PHE A 129 -1.68 15.82 14.59
N TRP A 130 -0.97 15.75 13.44
CA TRP A 130 -0.18 14.59 13.04
C TRP A 130 0.90 14.26 14.08
N ASP A 131 1.67 15.23 14.50
CA ASP A 131 2.73 15.03 15.50
C ASP A 131 2.17 14.53 16.85
N GLU A 132 0.98 14.96 17.23
CA GLU A 132 0.33 14.57 18.48
C GLU A 132 -0.34 13.20 18.38
N ASN A 133 -1.05 12.94 17.28
CA ASN A 133 -1.96 11.81 17.15
C ASN A 133 -1.42 10.69 16.25
N GLY A 134 -0.46 10.97 15.36
CA GLY A 134 0.13 10.01 14.43
C GLY A 134 -0.76 9.67 13.24
N TYR A 135 -1.85 10.40 13.02
CA TYR A 135 -2.65 10.31 11.79
C TYR A 135 -3.17 11.69 11.40
N VAL A 136 -3.57 11.82 10.13
CA VAL A 136 -4.18 13.05 9.62
C VAL A 136 -5.20 12.71 8.53
N ILE A 137 -6.22 13.55 8.36
CA ILE A 137 -7.23 13.41 7.32
C ILE A 137 -7.05 14.52 6.29
N VAL A 138 -6.70 14.17 5.07
CA VAL A 138 -6.71 15.07 3.92
C VAL A 138 -8.13 15.15 3.40
N ARG A 139 -8.82 16.24 3.71
CA ARG A 139 -10.20 16.45 3.27
C ARG A 139 -10.26 16.69 1.78
N ALA A 140 -11.24 16.04 1.11
CA ALA A 140 -11.42 16.11 -0.34
C ALA A 140 -10.08 15.93 -1.10
N ALA A 141 -9.33 14.90 -0.72
CA ALA A 141 -8.06 14.55 -1.37
C ALA A 141 -8.24 14.22 -2.85
N VAL A 142 -9.39 13.66 -3.20
CA VAL A 142 -9.92 13.56 -4.55
C VAL A 142 -11.34 14.10 -4.60
N PRO A 143 -11.85 14.56 -5.78
CA PRO A 143 -13.25 14.90 -5.93
C PRO A 143 -14.17 13.73 -5.55
N ARG A 144 -15.33 14.01 -4.96
CA ARG A 144 -16.31 13.00 -4.57
C ARG A 144 -16.69 12.10 -5.75
N GLU A 145 -16.88 12.69 -6.92
CA GLU A 145 -17.25 11.97 -8.15
C GLU A 145 -16.17 10.97 -8.58
N GLN A 146 -14.88 11.30 -8.36
CA GLN A 146 -13.76 10.40 -8.63
C GLN A 146 -13.73 9.23 -7.65
N ALA A 147 -14.00 9.47 -6.37
CA ALA A 147 -14.14 8.42 -5.36
C ALA A 147 -15.33 7.50 -5.70
N GLN A 148 -16.48 8.06 -6.04
CA GLN A 148 -17.69 7.31 -6.43
C GLN A 148 -17.50 6.50 -7.72
N ALA A 149 -16.75 7.02 -8.70
CA ALA A 149 -16.40 6.23 -9.89
C ALA A 149 -15.57 4.98 -9.54
N THR A 150 -14.72 5.08 -8.53
CA THR A 150 -13.95 3.92 -8.04
C THR A 150 -14.84 2.98 -7.22
N GLU A 151 -15.76 3.51 -6.40
CA GLU A 151 -16.76 2.73 -5.70
C GLU A 151 -17.60 1.90 -6.68
N THR A 152 -18.09 2.52 -7.76
CA THR A 152 -18.84 1.83 -8.82
C THR A 152 -18.02 0.68 -9.42
N ALA A 153 -16.74 0.90 -9.73
CA ALA A 153 -15.87 -0.13 -10.26
C ALA A 153 -15.65 -1.29 -9.26
N VAL A 154 -15.66 -1.02 -7.96
CA VAL A 154 -15.62 -2.07 -6.91
C VAL A 154 -16.89 -2.92 -6.96
N TRP A 155 -18.07 -2.30 -7.02
CA TRP A 155 -19.36 -2.99 -7.12
C TRP A 155 -19.43 -3.89 -8.37
N GLU A 156 -19.03 -3.36 -9.52
CA GLU A 156 -18.97 -4.10 -10.78
C GLU A 156 -18.02 -5.29 -10.71
N THR A 157 -16.82 -5.11 -10.10
CA THR A 157 -15.83 -6.18 -9.94
C THR A 157 -16.33 -7.29 -9.04
N LEU A 158 -17.03 -6.95 -7.96
CA LEU A 158 -17.63 -7.93 -7.05
C LEU A 158 -18.88 -8.60 -7.66
N GLY A 159 -19.50 -7.98 -8.65
CA GLY A 159 -20.79 -8.42 -9.19
C GLY A 159 -21.92 -8.33 -8.16
N MET A 160 -21.80 -7.36 -7.23
CA MET A 160 -22.76 -7.08 -6.17
C MET A 160 -23.52 -5.79 -6.48
N ARG A 161 -24.65 -5.56 -5.82
CA ARG A 161 -25.50 -4.39 -6.03
C ARG A 161 -25.58 -3.54 -4.77
N PRO A 162 -25.32 -2.21 -4.85
CA PRO A 162 -25.32 -1.32 -3.68
C PRO A 162 -26.69 -1.18 -3.00
N ASP A 163 -27.77 -1.38 -3.75
CA ASP A 163 -29.16 -1.31 -3.29
C ASP A 163 -29.76 -2.66 -2.86
N GLU A 164 -28.98 -3.75 -2.95
CA GLU A 164 -29.40 -5.10 -2.60
C GLU A 164 -28.49 -5.74 -1.55
N PRO A 165 -28.73 -5.49 -0.26
CA PRO A 165 -27.87 -5.98 0.82
C PRO A 165 -27.64 -7.48 0.84
N ALA A 166 -28.58 -8.29 0.36
CA ALA A 166 -28.40 -9.74 0.25
C ALA A 166 -27.22 -10.12 -0.64
N SER A 167 -26.97 -9.35 -1.72
CA SER A 167 -25.89 -9.61 -2.67
C SER A 167 -24.49 -9.47 -2.06
N TRP A 168 -24.34 -8.72 -0.96
CA TRP A 168 -23.03 -8.42 -0.35
C TRP A 168 -22.37 -9.63 0.33
N TYR A 169 -23.13 -10.70 0.53
CA TYR A 169 -22.70 -11.92 1.24
C TYR A 169 -22.73 -13.18 0.38
N GLU A 170 -23.11 -13.07 -0.88
CA GLU A 170 -23.26 -14.23 -1.77
C GLU A 170 -21.92 -14.87 -2.16
N LYS A 171 -20.85 -14.07 -2.17
CA LYS A 171 -19.52 -14.51 -2.60
C LYS A 171 -18.46 -14.06 -1.62
N PRO A 172 -17.37 -14.83 -1.46
CA PRO A 172 -16.20 -14.34 -0.72
C PRO A 172 -15.62 -13.08 -1.38
N ILE A 173 -15.31 -12.06 -0.58
CA ILE A 173 -14.68 -10.82 -1.05
C ILE A 173 -13.20 -11.07 -1.40
N GLY A 174 -12.52 -11.90 -0.61
CA GLY A 174 -11.12 -12.20 -0.72
C GLY A 174 -10.58 -12.71 0.62
N LYS A 175 -9.46 -12.16 1.08
CA LYS A 175 -8.91 -12.48 2.41
C LYS A 175 -9.54 -11.54 3.45
N GLY A 176 -10.57 -12.01 4.17
CA GLY A 176 -11.35 -11.16 5.07
C GLY A 176 -12.09 -10.08 4.30
N ILE A 177 -11.82 -8.83 4.64
CA ILE A 177 -12.39 -7.66 3.96
C ILE A 177 -11.52 -7.12 2.80
N MET A 178 -10.36 -7.74 2.56
CA MET A 178 -9.39 -7.28 1.56
C MET A 178 -9.67 -7.94 0.21
N MET A 179 -9.92 -7.13 -0.82
CA MET A 179 -10.17 -7.61 -2.17
C MET A 179 -8.97 -7.37 -3.09
N GLU A 180 -8.78 -8.30 -4.02
CA GLU A 180 -7.71 -8.26 -5.01
C GLU A 180 -8.13 -7.44 -6.24
N PHE A 181 -8.31 -6.15 -6.05
CA PHE A 181 -8.63 -5.20 -7.09
C PHE A 181 -7.54 -4.14 -7.13
N TYR A 182 -6.59 -4.28 -8.04
CA TYR A 182 -5.36 -3.49 -8.11
C TYR A 182 -5.30 -2.59 -9.34
N HIS A 183 -5.80 -3.09 -10.48
CA HIS A 183 -5.62 -2.47 -11.78
C HIS A 183 -6.97 -2.02 -12.35
N HIS A 184 -7.23 -0.73 -12.24
CA HIS A 184 -8.38 -0.08 -12.87
C HIS A 184 -8.04 1.39 -13.10
N PRO A 185 -8.52 2.03 -14.19
CA PRO A 185 -8.24 3.45 -14.47
C PRO A 185 -8.58 4.38 -13.32
N THR A 186 -9.68 4.14 -12.60
CA THR A 186 -10.10 4.97 -11.45
C THR A 186 -9.14 4.82 -10.27
N LEU A 187 -8.63 3.61 -10.00
CA LEU A 187 -7.62 3.37 -8.95
C LEU A 187 -6.32 4.09 -9.29
N LEU A 188 -5.92 4.07 -10.56
CA LEU A 188 -4.73 4.78 -11.02
C LEU A 188 -4.89 6.30 -10.88
N ALA A 189 -6.05 6.84 -11.29
CA ALA A 189 -6.35 8.27 -11.14
C ALA A 189 -6.25 8.73 -9.67
N ASN A 190 -6.74 7.91 -8.73
CA ASN A 190 -6.63 8.21 -7.30
C ASN A 190 -5.15 8.19 -6.82
N ARG A 191 -4.34 7.21 -7.25
CA ARG A 191 -2.90 7.14 -6.94
C ARG A 191 -2.12 8.34 -7.48
N GLN A 192 -2.59 8.92 -8.58
CA GLN A 192 -1.98 10.08 -9.23
C GLN A 192 -2.52 11.43 -8.72
N ALA A 193 -3.46 11.44 -7.78
CA ALA A 193 -4.04 12.66 -7.24
C ALA A 193 -2.96 13.53 -6.57
N ILE A 194 -2.75 14.73 -7.11
CA ILE A 194 -1.66 15.61 -6.67
C ILE A 194 -1.79 16.01 -5.20
N ARG A 195 -3.02 16.14 -4.67
CA ARG A 195 -3.25 16.45 -3.26
C ARG A 195 -2.80 15.31 -2.34
N ILE A 196 -2.96 14.04 -2.75
CA ILE A 196 -2.43 12.88 -2.01
C ILE A 196 -0.91 12.91 -2.06
N GLN A 197 -0.33 13.11 -3.25
CA GLN A 197 1.12 13.19 -3.43
C GLN A 197 1.73 14.34 -2.61
N LYS A 198 1.10 15.52 -2.60
CA LYS A 198 1.56 16.67 -1.82
C LYS A 198 1.47 16.44 -0.31
N ALA A 199 0.38 15.82 0.18
CA ALA A 199 0.25 15.50 1.60
C ALA A 199 1.37 14.54 2.07
N TYR A 200 1.65 13.50 1.30
CA TYR A 200 2.78 12.62 1.57
C TYR A 200 4.12 13.36 1.49
N ALA A 201 4.31 14.22 0.47
CA ALA A 201 5.53 15.01 0.32
C ALA A 201 5.78 15.94 1.52
N GLN A 202 4.74 16.50 2.12
CA GLN A 202 4.85 17.30 3.33
C GLN A 202 5.31 16.46 4.54
N LEU A 203 4.75 15.25 4.72
CA LEU A 203 5.12 14.36 5.83
C LEU A 203 6.52 13.77 5.66
N TRP A 204 6.88 13.37 4.45
CA TRP A 204 8.19 12.81 4.12
C TRP A 204 9.27 13.87 3.86
N ARG A 205 8.87 15.15 3.72
CA ARG A 205 9.76 16.29 3.38
C ARG A 205 10.49 16.11 2.06
N THR A 206 9.88 15.42 1.13
CA THR A 206 10.39 15.19 -0.23
C THR A 206 9.23 14.84 -1.17
N PRO A 207 9.20 15.39 -2.40
CA PRO A 207 8.24 14.97 -3.42
C PRO A 207 8.64 13.66 -4.12
N ASP A 208 9.91 13.20 -3.94
CA ASP A 208 10.45 12.04 -4.63
C ASP A 208 10.04 10.73 -3.93
N LEU A 209 8.74 10.41 -4.05
CA LEU A 209 8.14 9.24 -3.45
C LEU A 209 7.69 8.25 -4.53
N TRP A 210 7.70 6.98 -4.18
CA TRP A 210 7.14 5.88 -4.95
C TRP A 210 5.76 5.53 -4.43
N THR A 211 4.80 5.36 -5.34
CA THR A 211 3.43 4.95 -4.99
C THR A 211 3.29 3.44 -5.13
N THR A 212 2.73 2.78 -4.12
CA THR A 212 2.43 1.35 -4.19
C THR A 212 1.21 1.06 -5.05
N THR A 213 1.20 -0.14 -5.65
CA THR A 213 -0.02 -0.71 -6.22
C THR A 213 -0.64 -1.64 -5.20
N ASP A 214 -1.56 -1.09 -4.41
CA ASP A 214 -2.15 -1.77 -3.28
C ASP A 214 -3.63 -2.12 -3.51
N ARG A 215 -4.21 -2.86 -2.56
CA ARG A 215 -5.57 -3.42 -2.60
C ARG A 215 -6.65 -2.36 -2.44
N THR A 216 -7.87 -2.81 -2.62
CA THR A 216 -9.08 -2.19 -2.07
C THR A 216 -9.61 -3.04 -0.91
N SER A 217 -10.55 -2.50 -0.17
CA SER A 217 -11.21 -3.22 0.91
C SER A 217 -12.71 -2.96 0.87
N PHE A 218 -13.47 -4.02 1.09
CA PHE A 218 -14.93 -4.00 1.18
C PHE A 218 -15.33 -4.62 2.52
N ASN A 219 -15.88 -3.82 3.42
CA ASN A 219 -16.28 -4.24 4.75
C ASN A 219 -17.81 -4.09 4.90
N PRO A 220 -18.60 -5.13 4.59
CA PRO A 220 -20.05 -5.07 4.71
C PRO A 220 -20.49 -5.03 6.19
N PRO A 221 -21.74 -4.61 6.49
CA PRO A 221 -22.29 -4.70 7.82
C PRO A 221 -22.19 -6.10 8.41
N GLU A 222 -21.83 -6.20 9.70
CA GLU A 222 -21.83 -7.50 10.37
C GLU A 222 -23.26 -8.03 10.60
N THR A 223 -23.43 -9.34 10.43
CA THR A 223 -24.68 -10.03 10.75
C THR A 223 -24.35 -11.28 11.59
N PRO A 224 -25.34 -11.90 12.26
CA PRO A 224 -25.10 -13.14 13.01
C PRO A 224 -24.48 -14.28 12.15
N SER A 225 -24.80 -14.32 10.84
CA SER A 225 -24.26 -15.29 9.89
C SER A 225 -22.95 -14.85 9.23
N HIS A 226 -22.65 -13.57 9.26
CA HIS A 226 -21.44 -12.99 8.66
C HIS A 226 -20.81 -12.01 9.65
N PRO A 227 -20.10 -12.51 10.68
CA PRO A 227 -19.41 -11.66 11.64
C PRO A 227 -18.25 -10.94 10.97
N PHE A 228 -17.80 -9.84 11.57
CA PHE A 228 -16.65 -9.08 11.09
C PHE A 228 -15.41 -9.96 10.89
N GLN A 229 -14.83 -9.89 9.71
CA GLN A 229 -13.65 -10.66 9.30
C GLN A 229 -12.40 -9.80 9.03
N GLY A 230 -12.48 -8.53 9.36
CA GLY A 230 -11.36 -7.61 9.17
C GLY A 230 -10.25 -7.82 10.20
N PRO A 231 -9.07 -7.25 9.94
CA PRO A 231 -7.97 -7.31 10.88
C PRO A 231 -8.32 -6.49 12.13
N ARG A 232 -8.04 -7.07 13.29
CA ARG A 232 -7.99 -6.34 14.55
C ARG A 232 -6.82 -5.37 14.54
N LEU A 233 -6.61 -4.62 15.63
CA LEU A 233 -5.44 -3.76 15.76
C LEU A 233 -4.16 -4.57 15.59
N HIS A 234 -3.30 -4.10 14.71
CA HIS A 234 -2.02 -4.70 14.36
C HIS A 234 -1.03 -3.62 13.90
N TRP A 235 0.20 -4.03 13.66
CA TRP A 235 1.22 -3.23 12.98
C TRP A 235 1.67 -3.96 11.72
N ASP A 236 1.83 -3.22 10.65
CA ASP A 236 2.41 -3.69 9.39
C ASP A 236 3.91 -3.37 9.31
N MET A 237 4.61 -3.53 10.41
CA MET A 237 6.04 -3.34 10.52
C MET A 237 6.64 -4.28 11.57
N SER A 238 7.94 -4.48 11.55
CA SER A 238 8.63 -5.16 12.65
C SER A 238 8.57 -4.32 13.94
N LEU A 239 8.34 -4.98 15.07
CA LEU A 239 8.40 -4.36 16.40
C LEU A 239 9.78 -4.49 17.05
N GLU A 240 10.80 -4.81 16.27
CA GLU A 240 12.20 -4.86 16.66
C GLU A 240 12.96 -3.61 16.18
N PRO A 241 13.80 -3.00 17.02
CA PRO A 241 14.62 -1.89 16.61
C PRO A 241 15.71 -2.29 15.59
N PRO A 242 16.23 -1.35 14.78
CA PRO A 242 15.92 0.06 14.78
C PRO A 242 14.56 0.39 14.14
N PHE A 243 13.83 1.32 14.74
CA PHE A 243 12.55 1.78 14.19
C PHE A 243 12.79 2.89 13.16
N HIS A 244 12.20 2.72 11.98
CA HIS A 244 12.28 3.68 10.90
C HIS A 244 10.94 4.39 10.71
N PHE A 245 10.96 5.66 10.31
CA PHE A 245 9.76 6.38 9.96
C PHE A 245 9.08 5.73 8.75
N GLY A 246 7.76 5.58 8.81
CA GLY A 246 6.95 5.08 7.73
C GLY A 246 5.52 5.56 7.85
N THR A 247 4.81 5.54 6.74
CA THR A 247 3.41 5.97 6.63
C THR A 247 2.62 4.99 5.80
N GLN A 248 1.32 4.92 6.10
CA GLN A 248 0.35 4.20 5.30
C GLN A 248 -0.86 5.09 5.08
N GLY A 249 -1.69 4.78 4.07
CA GLY A 249 -2.85 5.59 3.81
C GLY A 249 -3.97 4.86 3.07
N LEU A 250 -5.18 5.37 3.24
CA LEU A 250 -6.36 4.89 2.55
C LEU A 250 -7.29 6.03 2.13
N LEU A 251 -7.90 5.86 0.98
CA LEU A 251 -8.93 6.73 0.41
C LEU A 251 -10.30 6.13 0.69
N TYR A 252 -11.18 6.90 1.31
CA TYR A 252 -12.58 6.53 1.45
C TYR A 252 -13.32 6.74 0.12
N LEU A 253 -13.97 5.69 -0.36
CA LEU A 253 -14.72 5.73 -1.62
C LEU A 253 -16.21 6.06 -1.41
N CYS A 254 -16.70 5.84 -0.19
CA CYS A 254 -18.07 6.18 0.25
C CYS A 254 -18.01 6.89 1.61
N ASP A 255 -19.08 7.60 1.96
CA ASP A 255 -19.21 8.19 3.29
C ASP A 255 -19.22 7.09 4.35
N THR A 256 -18.37 7.25 5.35
CA THR A 256 -18.15 6.22 6.37
C THR A 256 -18.19 6.85 7.76
N PRO A 257 -19.35 6.84 8.42
CA PRO A 257 -19.44 7.17 9.84
C PRO A 257 -18.64 6.19 10.71
N ALA A 258 -18.37 6.57 11.96
CA ALA A 258 -17.49 5.81 12.85
C ALA A 258 -17.94 4.35 13.05
N GLU A 259 -19.26 4.13 13.13
CA GLU A 259 -19.88 2.80 13.32
C GLU A 259 -19.91 1.94 12.05
N GLN A 260 -19.64 2.52 10.89
CA GLN A 260 -19.70 1.84 9.58
C GLN A 260 -18.37 1.15 9.21
N GLY A 261 -17.73 0.49 10.17
CA GLY A 261 -16.50 -0.25 9.89
C GLY A 261 -15.30 0.64 9.53
N ALA A 262 -15.27 1.87 10.05
CA ALA A 262 -14.24 2.84 9.77
C ALA A 262 -12.83 2.32 10.11
N PHE A 263 -11.81 2.86 9.43
CA PHE A 263 -10.42 2.72 9.88
C PHE A 263 -10.33 3.13 11.34
N CYS A 264 -9.61 2.37 12.14
CA CYS A 264 -9.37 2.71 13.55
C CYS A 264 -7.88 2.59 13.88
N CYS A 265 -7.43 3.40 14.81
CA CYS A 265 -6.07 3.37 15.33
C CYS A 265 -6.06 3.77 16.80
N VAL A 266 -4.90 3.64 17.46
CA VAL A 266 -4.67 4.17 18.81
C VAL A 266 -3.90 5.49 18.69
N PRO A 267 -4.57 6.67 18.72
CA PRO A 267 -3.92 7.95 18.56
C PRO A 267 -2.79 8.19 19.56
N GLY A 268 -1.70 8.82 19.08
CA GLY A 268 -0.54 9.15 19.93
C GLY A 268 0.37 7.97 20.30
N PHE A 269 0.02 6.73 19.89
CA PHE A 269 0.80 5.54 20.23
C PHE A 269 2.22 5.57 19.63
N HIS A 270 2.39 6.17 18.46
CA HIS A 270 3.68 6.31 17.78
C HIS A 270 4.75 7.00 18.64
N ARG A 271 4.34 7.88 19.55
CA ARG A 271 5.25 8.60 20.47
C ARG A 271 5.69 7.77 21.66
N ARG A 272 5.00 6.66 21.94
CA ARG A 272 5.25 5.84 23.12
C ARG A 272 5.55 4.38 22.78
N LEU A 273 5.63 4.01 21.49
CA LEU A 273 5.87 2.62 21.07
C LEU A 273 7.07 2.00 21.76
N GLU A 274 8.24 2.67 21.71
CA GLU A 274 9.49 2.14 22.29
C GLU A 274 9.40 1.97 23.82
N SER A 275 8.86 2.98 24.52
CA SER A 275 8.69 2.89 25.97
C SER A 275 7.66 1.86 26.36
N TRP A 276 6.59 1.71 25.57
CA TRP A 276 5.58 0.68 25.79
C TRP A 276 6.18 -0.72 25.59
N LEU A 277 6.92 -0.97 24.50
CA LEU A 277 7.60 -2.24 24.27
C LEU A 277 8.54 -2.59 25.43
N SER A 278 9.32 -1.61 25.90
CA SER A 278 10.23 -1.79 27.03
C SER A 278 9.51 -2.04 28.37
N SER A 279 8.26 -1.67 28.50
CA SER A 279 7.44 -1.87 29.72
C SER A 279 6.76 -3.24 29.77
N LEU A 280 6.76 -3.99 28.69
CA LEU A 280 6.12 -5.30 28.66
C LEU A 280 6.92 -6.33 29.49
N PRO A 281 6.23 -7.23 30.20
CA PRO A 281 6.90 -8.32 30.89
C PRO A 281 7.74 -9.18 29.91
N ALA A 282 8.86 -9.68 30.38
CA ALA A 282 9.72 -10.54 29.57
C ALA A 282 8.94 -11.75 29.02
N GLY A 283 9.10 -11.99 27.70
CA GLY A 283 8.40 -13.07 26.99
C GLY A 283 6.98 -12.75 26.55
N THR A 284 6.50 -11.51 26.74
CA THR A 284 5.21 -11.07 26.19
C THR A 284 5.38 -10.81 24.69
N ASP A 285 4.52 -11.46 23.88
CA ASP A 285 4.39 -11.08 22.47
C ASP A 285 3.60 -9.76 22.37
N PRO A 286 4.19 -8.65 21.94
CA PRO A 286 3.52 -7.37 21.87
C PRO A 286 2.33 -7.36 20.90
N ARG A 287 2.31 -8.23 19.90
CA ARG A 287 1.21 -8.35 18.93
C ARG A 287 -0.04 -9.00 19.53
N GLN A 288 0.09 -9.69 20.69
CA GLN A 288 -1.03 -10.31 21.40
C GLN A 288 -1.61 -9.40 22.49
N VAL A 289 -1.01 -8.24 22.73
CA VAL A 289 -1.53 -7.31 23.73
C VAL A 289 -2.80 -6.63 23.20
N ASN A 290 -3.91 -6.77 23.93
CA ASN A 290 -5.18 -6.16 23.52
C ASN A 290 -5.18 -4.65 23.81
N LEU A 291 -5.27 -3.87 22.74
CA LEU A 291 -5.36 -2.40 22.74
C LEU A 291 -6.75 -1.89 22.29
N ASP A 292 -7.72 -2.78 22.06
CA ASP A 292 -9.03 -2.44 21.45
C ASP A 292 -9.77 -1.32 22.20
N ALA A 293 -9.66 -1.29 23.54
CA ALA A 293 -10.28 -0.24 24.35
C ALA A 293 -9.73 1.18 24.10
N GLN A 294 -8.56 1.29 23.46
CA GLN A 294 -7.91 2.55 23.13
C GLN A 294 -8.13 2.94 21.65
N ALA A 295 -8.74 2.05 20.86
CA ALA A 295 -8.98 2.27 19.45
C ALA A 295 -10.04 3.35 19.22
N VAL A 296 -9.74 4.26 18.32
CA VAL A 296 -10.65 5.32 17.88
C VAL A 296 -10.99 5.10 16.41
N PRO A 297 -12.28 4.87 16.06
CA PRO A 297 -12.69 4.81 14.67
C PRO A 297 -12.70 6.20 14.03
N ILE A 298 -12.16 6.31 12.84
CA ILE A 298 -11.93 7.58 12.13
C ILE A 298 -12.98 7.71 11.01
N ALA A 299 -14.04 8.46 11.31
CA ALA A 299 -15.08 8.79 10.31
C ALA A 299 -14.53 9.72 9.23
N ALA A 300 -14.96 9.47 7.97
CA ALA A 300 -14.57 10.29 6.84
C ALA A 300 -15.64 10.25 5.73
N GLN A 301 -15.54 11.16 4.77
CA GLN A 301 -16.43 11.26 3.62
C GLN A 301 -15.76 10.66 2.36
N ALA A 302 -16.57 10.35 1.35
CA ALA A 302 -16.07 9.97 0.04
C ALA A 302 -15.11 11.04 -0.51
N GLY A 303 -13.91 10.63 -0.90
CA GLY A 303 -12.84 11.52 -1.34
C GLY A 303 -11.88 11.98 -0.26
N ASP A 304 -12.16 11.72 1.03
CA ASP A 304 -11.21 11.97 2.11
C ASP A 304 -10.13 10.88 2.14
N PHE A 305 -8.90 11.29 2.44
CA PHE A 305 -7.74 10.39 2.53
C PHE A 305 -7.16 10.43 3.93
N VAL A 306 -7.03 9.28 4.57
CA VAL A 306 -6.39 9.15 5.89
C VAL A 306 -4.97 8.68 5.70
N ILE A 307 -4.01 9.39 6.30
CA ILE A 307 -2.61 8.96 6.41
C ILE A 307 -2.32 8.68 7.87
N TRP A 308 -1.61 7.60 8.17
CA TRP A 308 -1.18 7.29 9.54
C TRP A 308 0.28 6.85 9.60
N HIS A 309 0.88 7.12 10.73
CA HIS A 309 2.22 6.67 11.08
C HIS A 309 2.20 5.16 11.32
N HIS A 310 3.10 4.41 10.70
CA HIS A 310 3.05 2.96 10.80
C HIS A 310 3.35 2.41 12.23
N PHE A 311 3.82 3.26 13.16
CA PHE A 311 3.90 2.90 14.58
C PHE A 311 2.55 2.88 15.31
N LEU A 312 1.49 3.38 14.71
CA LEU A 312 0.16 3.24 15.30
C LEU A 312 -0.34 1.80 15.15
N PRO A 313 -0.78 1.15 16.23
CA PRO A 313 -1.66 0.00 16.09
C PRO A 313 -2.93 0.46 15.40
N HIS A 314 -3.27 -0.21 14.30
CA HIS A 314 -4.37 0.19 13.43
C HIS A 314 -5.11 -1.03 12.89
N GLY A 315 -6.30 -0.79 12.36
CA GLY A 315 -7.14 -1.83 11.80
C GLY A 315 -8.45 -1.28 11.23
N SER A 316 -9.43 -2.14 11.11
CA SER A 316 -10.80 -1.76 10.76
C SER A 316 -11.72 -2.10 11.92
N SER A 317 -12.70 -1.24 12.20
CA SER A 317 -13.73 -1.54 13.17
C SER A 317 -14.80 -2.50 12.57
N PRO A 318 -15.54 -3.25 13.39
CA PRO A 318 -16.74 -3.94 12.93
C PRO A 318 -17.73 -2.95 12.29
N ASN A 319 -18.33 -3.34 11.16
CA ASN A 319 -19.32 -2.51 10.52
C ASN A 319 -20.71 -2.78 11.13
N ARG A 320 -21.18 -1.84 11.93
CA ARG A 320 -22.51 -1.84 12.55
C ARG A 320 -23.46 -0.85 11.90
N GLY A 321 -23.04 -0.28 10.78
CA GLY A 321 -23.87 0.61 9.94
C GLY A 321 -24.79 -0.18 9.02
N THR A 322 -25.30 0.52 8.00
CA THR A 322 -26.24 -0.02 7.02
C THR A 322 -25.69 -0.14 5.62
N TYR A 323 -24.44 0.29 5.41
CA TYR A 323 -23.76 0.28 4.12
C TYR A 323 -22.32 -0.22 4.26
N PRO A 324 -21.72 -0.87 3.25
CA PRO A 324 -20.34 -1.30 3.31
C PRO A 324 -19.37 -0.12 3.38
N ARG A 325 -18.30 -0.27 4.18
CA ARG A 325 -17.16 0.61 4.06
C ARG A 325 -16.28 0.14 2.89
N ILE A 326 -16.02 1.04 1.95
CA ILE A 326 -15.22 0.75 0.75
C ILE A 326 -14.07 1.75 0.71
N VAL A 327 -12.82 1.23 0.62
CA VAL A 327 -11.62 2.05 0.58
C VAL A 327 -10.58 1.51 -0.40
N GLN A 328 -9.73 2.41 -0.90
CA GLN A 328 -8.52 2.09 -1.64
C GLN A 328 -7.29 2.40 -0.79
N TYR A 329 -6.36 1.46 -0.64
CA TYR A 329 -5.07 1.73 -0.01
C TYR A 329 -4.11 2.36 -1.02
N VAL A 330 -3.41 3.40 -0.57
CA VAL A 330 -2.37 4.10 -1.34
C VAL A 330 -1.26 4.46 -0.38
N ASN A 331 -0.12 3.81 -0.53
CA ASN A 331 1.07 4.11 0.28
C ASN A 331 2.14 4.76 -0.59
N MET A 332 2.94 5.63 0.02
CA MET A 332 4.04 6.29 -0.66
C MET A 332 5.27 6.35 0.25
N TYR A 333 6.44 6.07 -0.32
CA TYR A 333 7.71 6.14 0.40
C TYR A 333 8.88 6.48 -0.53
N PRO A 334 9.97 7.08 0.01
CA PRO A 334 11.15 7.42 -0.79
C PRO A 334 11.97 6.18 -1.15
N VAL A 335 12.90 6.34 -2.10
CA VAL A 335 13.86 5.29 -2.49
C VAL A 335 14.64 4.75 -1.29
N GLU A 336 14.99 5.62 -0.35
CA GLU A 336 15.81 5.29 0.82
C GLU A 336 14.98 4.76 2.00
N PHE A 337 13.70 4.45 1.78
CA PHE A 337 12.87 3.83 2.81
C PHE A 337 13.50 2.53 3.31
N LYS A 338 13.55 2.39 4.63
CA LYS A 338 14.09 1.21 5.30
C LYS A 338 13.01 0.53 6.10
N GLU A 339 13.01 -0.77 6.05
CA GLU A 339 12.17 -1.60 6.87
C GLU A 339 12.99 -2.79 7.38
N ASN A 340 12.70 -3.24 8.59
CA ASN A 340 13.29 -4.47 9.08
C ASN A 340 12.65 -5.65 8.34
N VAL A 341 13.49 -6.48 7.72
CA VAL A 341 13.04 -7.62 6.90
C VAL A 341 12.53 -8.77 7.77
N GLU A 342 13.02 -8.86 8.99
CA GLU A 342 12.56 -9.83 9.98
C GLU A 342 11.41 -9.24 10.79
N TRP A 343 10.25 -9.85 10.65
CA TRP A 343 9.06 -9.47 11.39
C TRP A 343 8.94 -10.35 12.63
N LEU A 344 9.28 -9.76 13.75
CA LEU A 344 9.02 -10.33 15.08
C LEU A 344 7.86 -9.60 15.75
#